data_3278511ff5fcbe7cdc2fadf670714bf9
#
_entry.id   3278511ff5fcbe7cdc2fadf670714bf9
#
_cell.length_a   1.000
_cell.length_b   1.000
_cell.length_c   1.000
_cell.angle_alpha   90.00
_cell.angle_beta   90.00
_cell.angle_gamma   90.00
#
_symmetry.space_group_name_H-M   'P 1'
#
loop_
_entity.id
_entity.type
_entity.pdbx_description
1 polymer ?
#
loop_
_entity_poly.entity_id
_entity_poly.type
_entity_poly.pdbx_seq_one_letter_code
_entity_poly.pdbx_strand_id
1 'polypeptide(L)'
;MGNSQSINKINFETVQNIINNNITFGKFMIINTLENSNQECLIKNTLSPEEEINTLNNYLKNDKNVNILIYGENCCDTKVIDKYNQLYKLGFSNIYIYIGGLFEWLLLQDIYGDDEFPTTTKIIDILKYKGKSNKFIK
;
A
#
# COMPACT_ATOMS: atom_id res chain seq x y z
N MET A 1 18.28 -8.79 20.24
CA MET A 1 18.15 -8.74 19.76
C MET A 1 17.65 -8.56 19.07
N GLY A 2 17.92 -8.30 19.09
CA GLY A 2 17.20 -7.64 18.35
C GLY A 2 16.69 -8.22 17.27
N ASN A 3 16.00 -8.48 17.25
CA ASN A 3 15.39 -9.06 16.31
C ASN A 3 14.88 -8.19 15.31
N SER A 4 15.63 -7.92 14.35
CA SER A 4 15.09 -7.30 13.18
C SER A 4 14.06 -8.19 12.64
N GLN A 5 12.83 -7.77 12.72
CA GLN A 5 11.75 -8.39 12.08
C GLN A 5 11.95 -8.25 10.59
N SER A 6 11.93 -9.31 9.85
CA SER A 6 11.98 -9.18 8.40
C SER A 6 10.62 -8.68 7.92
N ILE A 7 10.65 -7.67 7.06
CA ILE A 7 9.47 -7.05 6.51
C ILE A 7 8.95 -7.90 5.36
N ASN A 8 7.66 -8.18 5.37
CA ASN A 8 7.03 -8.95 4.30
C ASN A 8 6.75 -8.07 3.10
N LYS A 9 7.55 -8.19 2.07
CA LYS A 9 7.39 -7.44 0.82
C LYS A 9 6.68 -8.30 -0.20
N ILE A 10 5.74 -7.70 -0.91
CA ILE A 10 5.00 -8.39 -1.96
C ILE A 10 5.12 -7.63 -3.28
N ASN A 11 4.92 -8.33 -4.37
CA ASN A 11 4.97 -7.73 -5.71
C ASN A 11 3.57 -7.40 -6.23
N PHE A 12 3.50 -6.85 -7.43
CA PHE A 12 2.23 -6.43 -8.01
C PHE A 12 1.26 -7.61 -8.24
N GLU A 13 1.78 -8.79 -8.52
CA GLU A 13 0.92 -9.94 -8.75
C GLU A 13 0.15 -10.33 -7.49
N THR A 14 0.82 -10.26 -6.35
CA THR A 14 0.16 -10.53 -5.08
C THR A 14 -0.92 -9.49 -4.81
N VAL A 15 -0.64 -8.21 -5.13
CA VAL A 15 -1.66 -7.17 -4.98
C VAL A 15 -2.86 -7.44 -5.89
N GLN A 16 -2.61 -7.84 -7.14
CA GLN A 16 -3.70 -8.21 -8.04
C GLN A 16 -4.56 -9.34 -7.45
N ASN A 17 -3.93 -10.34 -6.88
CA ASN A 17 -4.65 -11.46 -6.27
C ASN A 17 -5.46 -11.01 -5.05
N ILE A 18 -4.93 -10.09 -4.26
CA ILE A 18 -5.65 -9.52 -3.12
C ILE A 18 -6.92 -8.81 -3.60
N ILE A 19 -6.79 -7.97 -4.62
CA ILE A 19 -7.93 -7.22 -5.16
C ILE A 19 -9.00 -8.15 -5.72
N ASN A 20 -8.58 -9.22 -6.38
CA ASN A 20 -9.50 -10.14 -7.04
C ASN A 20 -10.01 -11.26 -6.12
N ASN A 21 -9.64 -11.22 -4.85
CA ASN A 21 -10.03 -12.23 -3.85
C ASN A 21 -9.57 -13.64 -4.22
N ASN A 22 -8.43 -13.74 -4.89
CA ASN A 22 -7.85 -15.04 -5.28
C ASN A 22 -6.89 -15.57 -4.22
N ILE A 23 -7.06 -15.11 -2.98
CA ILE A 23 -6.22 -15.51 -1.86
C ILE A 23 -7.04 -16.31 -0.87
N THR A 24 -6.44 -17.39 -0.37
CA THR A 24 -7.16 -18.32 0.49
C THR A 24 -7.09 -17.99 1.98
N PHE A 25 -6.23 -17.06 2.39
CA PHE A 25 -6.02 -16.84 3.83
C PHE A 25 -6.70 -15.57 4.39
N GLY A 26 -7.79 -15.14 3.77
CA GLY A 26 -8.67 -14.13 4.37
C GLY A 26 -8.61 -12.78 3.71
N LYS A 27 -9.30 -11.85 4.33
CA LYS A 27 -9.44 -10.50 3.79
C LYS A 27 -8.23 -9.65 4.09
N PHE A 28 -7.97 -8.71 3.19
CA PHE A 28 -6.94 -7.71 3.36
C PHE A 28 -7.55 -6.34 3.55
N MET A 29 -6.98 -5.58 4.46
CA MET A 29 -7.22 -4.17 4.59
C MET A 29 -6.11 -3.47 3.81
N ILE A 30 -6.45 -2.64 2.82
CA ILE A 30 -5.46 -1.96 1.98
C ILE A 30 -5.39 -0.49 2.38
N ILE A 31 -4.20 -0.05 2.77
CA ILE A 31 -3.99 1.33 3.21
C ILE A 31 -2.79 1.94 2.49
N ASN A 32 -2.76 3.26 2.45
CA ASN A 32 -1.70 3.98 1.74
C ASN A 32 -1.08 5.06 2.61
N THR A 33 0.12 5.51 2.24
CA THR A 33 0.84 6.56 2.95
C THR A 33 0.96 7.86 2.14
N LEU A 34 0.16 8.03 1.09
CA LEU A 34 0.17 9.27 0.33
C LEU A 34 -0.36 10.42 1.18
N GLU A 35 0.03 11.65 0.82
CA GLU A 35 -0.46 12.84 1.51
C GLU A 35 -1.99 12.92 1.42
N ASN A 36 -2.61 13.55 2.42
CA ASN A 36 -4.06 13.72 2.42
C ASN A 36 -4.56 14.49 1.19
N SER A 37 -3.74 15.41 0.69
CA SER A 37 -4.08 16.17 -0.52
C SER A 37 -3.91 15.36 -1.80
N ASN A 38 -3.43 14.13 -1.72
CA ASN A 38 -3.08 13.32 -2.87
C ASN A 38 -3.80 11.96 -2.86
N GLN A 39 -5.07 11.99 -2.47
CA GLN A 39 -5.88 10.76 -2.35
C GLN A 39 -6.83 10.54 -3.53
N GLU A 40 -6.69 11.32 -4.59
CA GLU A 40 -7.62 11.26 -5.71
C GLU A 40 -7.52 9.99 -6.55
N CYS A 41 -6.35 9.39 -6.61
CA CYS A 41 -6.14 8.16 -7.37
C CYS A 41 -5.44 7.14 -6.49
N LEU A 42 -6.10 6.04 -6.22
CA LEU A 42 -5.58 5.00 -5.34
C LEU A 42 -5.80 3.63 -5.99
N ILE A 43 -5.01 2.66 -5.58
CA ILE A 43 -5.24 1.27 -6.01
C ILE A 43 -6.65 0.87 -5.55
N LYS A 44 -7.34 0.12 -6.39
CA LYS A 44 -8.71 -0.30 -6.08
C LYS A 44 -8.79 -0.96 -4.70
N ASN A 45 -9.85 -0.67 -3.98
CA ASN A 45 -10.13 -1.20 -2.64
C ASN A 45 -9.27 -0.60 -1.52
N THR A 46 -8.53 0.47 -1.81
CA THR A 46 -7.79 1.19 -0.76
C THR A 46 -8.77 1.96 0.11
N LEU A 47 -8.60 1.87 1.42
CA LEU A 47 -9.43 2.61 2.35
C LEU A 47 -9.07 4.09 2.33
N SER A 48 -10.08 4.95 2.50
CA SER A 48 -9.83 6.38 2.68
C SER A 48 -9.16 6.59 4.05
N PRO A 49 -8.52 7.74 4.30
CA PRO A 49 -7.92 8.00 5.61
C PRO A 49 -8.89 7.84 6.77
N GLU A 50 -10.15 8.26 6.60
CA GLU A 50 -11.16 8.12 7.65
C GLU A 50 -11.53 6.66 7.86
N GLU A 51 -11.74 5.93 6.77
CA GLU A 51 -12.04 4.50 6.83
C GLU A 51 -10.90 3.73 7.45
N GLU A 52 -9.66 4.12 7.15
CA GLU A 52 -8.47 3.49 7.71
C GLU A 52 -8.48 3.59 9.23
N ILE A 53 -8.70 4.79 9.77
CA ILE A 53 -8.70 5.01 11.21
C ILE A 53 -9.78 4.19 11.89
N ASN A 54 -11.00 4.25 11.36
CA ASN A 54 -12.14 3.53 11.94
C ASN A 54 -11.93 2.02 11.90
N THR A 55 -11.43 1.52 10.77
CA THR A 55 -11.21 0.09 10.57
C THR A 55 -10.10 -0.42 11.48
N LEU A 56 -8.99 0.32 11.58
CA LEU A 56 -7.88 -0.06 12.45
C LEU A 56 -8.33 -0.09 13.92
N ASN A 57 -9.09 0.91 14.35
CA ASN A 57 -9.58 0.94 15.72
C ASN A 57 -10.49 -0.25 16.04
N ASN A 58 -11.31 -0.63 15.07
CA ASN A 58 -12.19 -1.78 15.23
C ASN A 58 -11.38 -3.08 15.35
N TYR A 59 -10.41 -3.28 14.46
CA TYR A 59 -9.57 -4.49 14.52
C TYR A 59 -8.67 -4.52 15.74
N LEU A 60 -8.23 -3.35 16.21
CA LEU A 60 -7.40 -3.28 17.40
C LEU A 60 -8.13 -3.86 18.62
N LYS A 61 -9.45 -3.69 18.67
CA LYS A 61 -10.28 -4.22 19.74
C LYS A 61 -10.68 -5.68 19.52
N ASN A 62 -10.89 -6.06 18.28
CA ASN A 62 -11.55 -7.34 17.97
C ASN A 62 -10.66 -8.39 17.33
N ASP A 63 -9.74 -8.02 16.46
CA ASP A 63 -8.95 -9.00 15.72
C ASP A 63 -7.65 -8.39 15.19
N LYS A 64 -6.58 -8.59 15.91
CA LYS A 64 -5.25 -8.10 15.47
C LYS A 64 -4.58 -9.00 14.44
N ASN A 65 -5.23 -10.10 14.06
CA ASN A 65 -4.70 -11.00 13.05
C ASN A 65 -5.12 -10.63 11.62
N VAL A 66 -5.82 -9.51 11.47
CA VAL A 66 -6.23 -9.05 10.14
C VAL A 66 -5.00 -8.84 9.25
N ASN A 67 -5.15 -9.14 7.98
CA ASN A 67 -4.08 -8.93 7.01
C ASN A 67 -4.11 -7.48 6.53
N ILE A 68 -2.96 -6.81 6.59
CA ILE A 68 -2.86 -5.40 6.21
C ILE A 68 -1.85 -5.27 5.08
N LEU A 69 -2.25 -4.62 3.99
CA LEU A 69 -1.37 -4.28 2.89
C LEU A 69 -1.13 -2.78 2.89
N ILE A 70 0.14 -2.38 2.90
CA ILE A 70 0.54 -0.98 2.89
C ILE A 70 1.29 -0.69 1.60
N TYR A 71 0.98 0.44 0.96
CA TYR A 71 1.79 0.92 -0.15
C TYR A 71 1.93 2.43 -0.06
N GLY A 72 2.98 2.95 -0.69
CA GLY A 72 3.23 4.38 -0.70
C GLY A 72 3.14 4.95 -2.10
N GLU A 73 3.68 6.14 -2.26
CA GLU A 73 3.66 6.83 -3.54
C GLU A 73 4.56 6.12 -4.56
N ASN A 74 5.75 5.70 -4.12
CA ASN A 74 6.74 5.03 -4.97
C ASN A 74 7.68 4.22 -4.07
N CYS A 75 8.68 3.58 -4.68
CA CYS A 75 9.59 2.70 -3.95
C CYS A 75 10.51 3.42 -2.97
N CYS A 76 10.58 4.75 -3.03
CA CYS A 76 11.41 5.54 -2.14
C CYS A 76 10.65 6.16 -0.98
N ASP A 77 9.36 5.87 -0.85
CA ASP A 77 8.51 6.44 0.19
C ASP A 77 8.80 5.79 1.55
N THR A 78 9.53 6.50 2.40
CA THR A 78 9.91 5.99 3.72
C THR A 78 8.74 5.95 4.71
N LYS A 79 7.65 6.65 4.42
CA LYS A 79 6.47 6.64 5.30
C LYS A 79 5.85 5.25 5.40
N VAL A 80 6.08 4.42 4.41
CA VAL A 80 5.59 3.04 4.41
C VAL A 80 6.19 2.25 5.57
N ILE A 81 7.50 2.40 5.77
CA ILE A 81 8.20 1.72 6.87
C ILE A 81 7.74 2.26 8.22
N ASP A 82 7.55 3.57 8.31
CA ASP A 82 7.06 4.19 9.54
C ASP A 82 5.67 3.65 9.90
N LYS A 83 4.79 3.53 8.91
CA LYS A 83 3.45 2.98 9.13
C LYS A 83 3.53 1.51 9.54
N TYR A 84 4.39 0.73 8.92
CA TYR A 84 4.61 -0.66 9.27
C TYR A 84 5.00 -0.78 10.74
N ASN A 85 5.99 0.00 11.17
CA ASN A 85 6.49 -0.05 12.54
C ASN A 85 5.40 0.39 13.53
N GLN A 86 4.63 1.40 13.18
CA GLN A 86 3.54 1.88 14.03
C GLN A 86 2.49 0.78 14.25
N LEU A 87 2.09 0.12 13.18
CA LEU A 87 1.08 -0.94 13.28
C LEU A 87 1.60 -2.17 14.00
N TYR A 88 2.87 -2.50 13.78
CA TYR A 88 3.49 -3.63 14.46
C TYR A 88 3.51 -3.39 15.97
N LYS A 89 3.84 -2.18 16.40
CA LYS A 89 3.84 -1.83 17.83
C LYS A 89 2.46 -1.90 18.45
N LEU A 90 1.42 -1.68 17.65
CA LEU A 90 0.04 -1.80 18.14
C LEU A 90 -0.42 -3.26 18.26
N GLY A 91 0.39 -4.20 17.78
CA GLY A 91 0.10 -5.61 17.90
C GLY A 91 -0.35 -6.32 16.62
N PHE A 92 -0.45 -5.59 15.52
CA PHE A 92 -0.76 -6.21 14.24
C PHE A 92 0.49 -6.93 13.72
N SER A 93 0.38 -8.18 13.32
CA SER A 93 1.54 -8.96 12.89
C SER A 93 1.47 -9.37 11.41
N ASN A 94 0.30 -9.36 10.81
CA ASN A 94 0.15 -9.79 9.42
C ASN A 94 0.17 -8.58 8.49
N ILE A 95 1.32 -7.92 8.41
CA ILE A 95 1.49 -6.69 7.66
C ILE A 95 2.39 -6.95 6.46
N TYR A 96 1.96 -6.48 5.29
CA TYR A 96 2.65 -6.68 4.02
C TYR A 96 2.86 -5.34 3.35
N ILE A 97 3.97 -5.19 2.63
CA ILE A 97 4.30 -3.95 1.94
C ILE A 97 4.43 -4.21 0.44
N TYR A 98 3.70 -3.43 -0.35
CA TYR A 98 3.90 -3.38 -1.79
C TYR A 98 4.91 -2.27 -2.07
N ILE A 99 6.15 -2.66 -2.28
CA ILE A 99 7.27 -1.73 -2.41
C ILE A 99 7.14 -0.82 -3.64
N GLY A 100 6.66 -1.36 -4.76
CA GLY A 100 6.54 -0.57 -5.98
C GLY A 100 5.69 0.67 -5.84
N GLY A 101 4.67 0.60 -5.00
CA GLY A 101 3.81 1.74 -4.71
C GLY A 101 2.90 2.13 -5.87
N LEU A 102 2.24 3.26 -5.71
CA LEU A 102 1.29 3.73 -6.71
C LEU A 102 1.97 4.00 -8.05
N PHE A 103 3.18 4.52 -8.03
CA PHE A 103 3.91 4.84 -9.26
C PHE A 103 4.08 3.59 -10.14
N GLU A 104 4.57 2.49 -9.58
CA GLU A 104 4.73 1.25 -10.33
C GLU A 104 3.38 0.75 -10.85
N TRP A 105 2.36 0.79 -9.98
CA TRP A 105 1.02 0.33 -10.36
C TRP A 105 0.47 1.10 -11.55
N LEU A 106 0.66 2.42 -11.56
CA LEU A 106 0.18 3.25 -12.67
C LEU A 106 0.96 3.03 -13.95
N LEU A 107 2.28 2.78 -13.87
CA LEU A 107 3.06 2.42 -15.04
C LEU A 107 2.57 1.11 -15.65
N LEU A 108 2.29 0.14 -14.80
CA LEU A 108 1.76 -1.15 -15.25
C LEU A 108 0.36 -1.00 -15.84
N GLN A 109 -0.46 -0.15 -15.24
CA GLN A 109 -1.79 0.15 -15.77
C GLN A 109 -1.71 0.75 -17.17
N ASP A 110 -0.75 1.65 -17.39
CA ASP A 110 -0.57 2.30 -18.69
C ASP A 110 -0.20 1.29 -19.76
N ILE A 111 0.57 0.28 -19.41
CA ILE A 111 1.03 -0.74 -20.37
C ILE A 111 0.00 -1.85 -20.55
N TYR A 112 -0.57 -2.35 -19.47
CA TYR A 112 -1.39 -3.56 -19.47
C TYR A 112 -2.89 -3.33 -19.27
N GLY A 113 -3.28 -2.11 -18.92
CA GLY A 113 -4.69 -1.73 -18.84
C GLY A 113 -5.29 -1.70 -17.45
N ASP A 114 -6.46 -1.04 -17.36
CA ASP A 114 -7.18 -0.83 -16.11
C ASP A 114 -7.78 -2.12 -15.55
N ASP A 115 -8.07 -3.09 -16.40
CA ASP A 115 -8.63 -4.35 -15.95
C ASP A 115 -7.64 -5.13 -15.11
N GLU A 116 -6.37 -5.08 -15.49
CA GLU A 116 -5.31 -5.80 -14.79
C GLU A 116 -4.77 -5.02 -13.59
N PHE A 117 -4.79 -3.68 -13.68
CA PHE A 117 -4.25 -2.80 -12.64
C PHE A 117 -5.25 -1.71 -12.28
N PRO A 118 -6.38 -2.08 -11.64
CA PRO A 118 -7.47 -1.12 -11.41
C PRO A 118 -7.13 -0.08 -10.34
N THR A 119 -7.62 1.14 -10.56
CA THR A 119 -7.50 2.23 -9.61
C THR A 119 -8.86 2.91 -9.45
N THR A 120 -8.97 3.78 -8.43
CA THR A 120 -10.23 4.48 -8.16
C THR A 120 -10.55 5.52 -9.21
N THR A 121 -9.53 6.13 -9.82
CA THR A 121 -9.70 7.09 -10.91
C THR A 121 -8.58 6.92 -11.91
N LYS A 122 -8.66 7.63 -13.03
CA LYS A 122 -7.62 7.62 -14.05
C LYS A 122 -6.76 8.86 -13.90
N ILE A 123 -5.43 8.67 -13.91
CA ILE A 123 -4.47 9.77 -13.86
C ILE A 123 -3.66 9.79 -15.15
N ILE A 124 -3.50 10.98 -15.73
CA ILE A 124 -2.73 11.15 -16.95
C ILE A 124 -1.25 11.34 -16.63
N ASP A 125 -0.95 12.17 -15.64
CA ASP A 125 0.44 12.47 -15.28
C ASP A 125 0.97 11.48 -14.26
N ILE A 126 1.41 10.34 -14.73
CA ILE A 126 1.96 9.28 -13.88
C ILE A 126 3.25 9.73 -13.19
N LEU A 127 4.06 10.54 -13.88
CA LEU A 127 5.33 11.00 -13.33
C LEU A 127 5.17 11.85 -12.07
N LYS A 128 3.97 12.35 -11.80
CA LYS A 128 3.67 13.04 -10.56
C LYS A 128 4.04 12.22 -9.32
N TYR A 129 4.00 10.90 -9.45
CA TYR A 129 4.24 9.98 -8.32
C TYR A 129 5.65 9.40 -8.30
N LYS A 130 6.52 9.80 -9.22
CA LYS A 130 7.88 9.27 -9.27
C LYS A 130 8.69 9.64 -8.03
N GLY A 131 9.72 8.85 -7.75
CA GLY A 131 10.67 9.20 -6.70
C GLY A 131 11.43 10.46 -7.07
N LYS A 132 11.86 11.20 -6.06
CA LYS A 132 12.61 12.44 -6.29
C LYS A 132 14.03 12.14 -6.73
N SER A 133 14.54 12.99 -7.63
CA SER A 133 15.93 12.87 -8.07
C SER A 133 16.88 13.19 -6.93
N ASN A 134 18.02 12.50 -6.92
CA ASN A 134 19.09 12.83 -6.02
C ASN A 134 19.81 14.06 -6.56
N LYS A 135 19.85 15.13 -5.77
CA LYS A 135 20.44 16.40 -6.21
C LYS A 135 21.95 16.33 -6.40
N PHE A 136 22.60 15.30 -5.87
CA PHE A 136 24.03 15.14 -6.01
C PHE A 136 24.42 14.47 -7.33
N ILE A 137 23.47 13.97 -8.06
CA ILE A 137 23.72 13.32 -9.34
C ILE A 137 23.28 14.26 -10.44
N LYS A 138 24.19 14.61 -11.29
CA LYS A 138 23.89 15.50 -12.42
C LYS A 138 23.84 14.75 -13.73
#